data_5f5ca9f2c260c1d57ecd33bf7590bd7f
#
_entry.id   5f5ca9f2c260c1d57ecd33bf7590bd7f
#
_cell.length_a   1.000
_cell.length_b   1.000
_cell.length_c   1.000
_cell.angle_alpha   90.00
_cell.angle_beta   90.00
_cell.angle_gamma   90.00
#
_symmetry.space_group_name_H-M   'P 1'
#
loop_
_entity.id
_entity.type
_entity.pdbx_description
1 polymer ?
#
loop_
_entity_poly.entity_id
_entity_poly.type
_entity_poly.pdbx_seq_one_letter_code
_entity_poly.pdbx_strand_id
1 'polypeptide(L)'
;MLKDKNSSAIVAVKDLDRAKTFYSDVLGLNLADTSNEGMLGYRTGNTWLTVYQSDFAGTNQANAVSWDVGVELDNIVAGLKAKGVTFEHYDDMGREGDIHVCGTMRLAWFKDPDGNILHLVGSTG
;
A
#
# COMPACT_ATOMS: atom_id res chain seq x y z
N MET A 1 -19.17 17.99 -11.17
CA MET A 1 -18.62 17.26 -12.30
C MET A 1 -18.10 15.89 -11.91
N LEU A 2 -17.24 15.78 -10.88
CA LEU A 2 -16.62 14.50 -10.53
C LEU A 2 -17.19 13.82 -9.28
N LYS A 3 -18.07 14.47 -8.55
CA LYS A 3 -18.54 13.95 -7.25
C LYS A 3 -19.27 12.60 -7.36
N ASP A 4 -19.81 12.28 -8.51
CA ASP A 4 -20.55 11.02 -8.73
C ASP A 4 -19.73 9.99 -9.52
N LYS A 5 -18.44 10.26 -9.73
CA LYS A 5 -17.52 9.38 -10.44
C LYS A 5 -16.59 8.69 -9.45
N ASN A 6 -16.34 7.42 -9.67
CA ASN A 6 -15.42 6.66 -8.83
C ASN A 6 -13.99 7.07 -9.11
N SER A 7 -13.22 7.27 -8.04
CA SER A 7 -11.77 7.43 -8.17
C SER A 7 -11.08 6.12 -7.72
N SER A 8 -9.87 5.91 -8.20
CA SER A 8 -9.08 4.76 -7.78
C SER A 8 -7.64 5.19 -7.55
N ALA A 9 -6.92 4.43 -6.74
CA ALA A 9 -5.51 4.66 -6.50
C ALA A 9 -4.70 4.24 -7.73
N ILE A 10 -3.61 4.96 -7.98
CA ILE A 10 -2.71 4.66 -9.09
C ILE A 10 -1.27 4.85 -8.61
N VAL A 11 -0.42 3.86 -8.88
CA VAL A 11 0.95 3.81 -8.37
C VAL A 11 1.91 3.60 -9.54
N ALA A 12 2.97 4.39 -9.57
CA ALA A 12 4.02 4.28 -10.59
C ALA A 12 5.12 3.32 -10.14
N VAL A 13 5.54 2.43 -11.02
CA VAL A 13 6.64 1.49 -10.78
C VAL A 13 7.58 1.47 -11.98
N LYS A 14 8.84 1.12 -11.76
CA LYS A 14 9.82 1.03 -12.85
C LYS A 14 9.79 -0.32 -13.55
N ASP A 15 9.55 -1.39 -12.80
CA ASP A 15 9.58 -2.77 -13.29
C ASP A 15 8.26 -3.45 -12.94
N LEU A 16 7.45 -3.73 -13.95
CA LEU A 16 6.14 -4.35 -13.77
C LEU A 16 6.23 -5.79 -13.23
N ASP A 17 7.25 -6.55 -13.62
CA ASP A 17 7.39 -7.93 -13.12
C ASP A 17 7.69 -7.94 -11.63
N ARG A 18 8.59 -7.06 -11.18
CA ARG A 18 8.91 -6.91 -9.77
C ARG A 18 7.69 -6.41 -8.98
N ALA A 19 6.97 -5.44 -9.53
CA ALA A 19 5.75 -4.92 -8.91
C ALA A 19 4.68 -6.00 -8.82
N LYS A 20 4.52 -6.82 -9.86
CA LYS A 20 3.54 -7.91 -9.86
C LYS A 20 3.81 -8.91 -8.73
N THR A 21 5.06 -9.28 -8.52
CA THR A 21 5.43 -10.15 -7.40
C THR A 21 5.07 -9.50 -6.07
N PHE A 22 5.37 -8.22 -5.91
CA PHE A 22 5.11 -7.52 -4.66
C PHE A 22 3.60 -7.39 -4.39
N TYR A 23 2.86 -6.82 -5.33
CA TYR A 23 1.44 -6.54 -5.11
C TYR A 23 0.59 -7.80 -5.09
N SER A 24 0.93 -8.81 -5.89
CA SER A 24 0.18 -10.08 -5.92
C SER A 24 0.55 -11.00 -4.77
N ASP A 25 1.85 -11.26 -4.57
CA ASP A 25 2.31 -12.32 -3.67
C ASP A 25 2.57 -11.80 -2.26
N VAL A 26 3.17 -10.61 -2.10
CA VAL A 26 3.47 -10.05 -0.79
C VAL A 26 2.22 -9.41 -0.19
N LEU A 27 1.57 -8.50 -0.93
CA LEU A 27 0.38 -7.82 -0.43
C LEU A 27 -0.90 -8.65 -0.58
N GLY A 28 -0.89 -9.66 -1.42
CA GLY A 28 -2.04 -10.52 -1.61
C GLY A 28 -3.20 -9.89 -2.37
N LEU A 29 -2.96 -8.86 -3.17
CA LEU A 29 -4.01 -8.24 -3.95
C LEU A 29 -4.39 -9.12 -5.14
N ASN A 30 -5.62 -8.99 -5.59
CA ASN A 30 -6.17 -9.80 -6.66
C ASN A 30 -5.92 -9.15 -8.01
N LEU A 31 -4.97 -9.70 -8.80
CA LEU A 31 -4.70 -9.19 -10.15
C LEU A 31 -5.88 -9.54 -11.05
N ALA A 32 -6.57 -8.53 -11.53
CA ALA A 32 -7.82 -8.70 -12.25
C ALA A 32 -7.79 -8.17 -13.69
N ASP A 33 -6.86 -7.28 -14.04
CA ASP A 33 -6.78 -6.70 -15.38
C ASP A 33 -5.33 -6.56 -15.83
N THR A 34 -5.00 -7.24 -16.94
CA THR A 34 -3.70 -7.16 -17.61
C THR A 34 -3.87 -6.77 -19.08
N SER A 35 -5.04 -6.25 -19.44
CA SER A 35 -5.38 -6.02 -20.86
C SER A 35 -4.62 -4.86 -21.49
N ASN A 36 -4.08 -3.94 -20.69
CA ASN A 36 -3.33 -2.80 -21.18
C ASN A 36 -1.83 -3.03 -20.96
N GLU A 37 -1.03 -2.84 -22.02
CA GLU A 37 0.41 -2.91 -21.91
C GLU A 37 0.93 -1.81 -20.99
N GLY A 38 1.89 -2.17 -20.12
CA GLY A 38 2.47 -1.22 -19.17
C GLY A 38 1.62 -0.96 -17.93
N MET A 39 0.54 -1.70 -17.72
CA MET A 39 -0.36 -1.50 -16.60
C MET A 39 -0.85 -2.82 -16.00
N LEU A 40 -1.06 -2.83 -14.69
CA LEU A 40 -1.69 -3.92 -13.97
C LEU A 40 -2.86 -3.36 -13.15
N GLY A 41 -4.02 -3.98 -13.25
CA GLY A 41 -5.19 -3.59 -12.47
C GLY A 41 -5.47 -4.60 -11.36
N TYR A 42 -5.51 -4.13 -10.12
CA TYR A 42 -5.75 -4.97 -8.95
C TYR A 42 -7.09 -4.65 -8.31
N ARG A 43 -7.79 -5.69 -7.88
CA ARG A 43 -8.94 -5.54 -6.98
C ARG A 43 -8.45 -5.56 -5.55
N THR A 44 -8.92 -4.59 -4.76
CA THR A 44 -8.63 -4.52 -3.33
C THR A 44 -9.88 -4.02 -2.62
N GLY A 45 -10.48 -4.88 -1.77
CA GLY A 45 -11.81 -4.60 -1.23
C GLY A 45 -12.81 -4.37 -2.35
N ASN A 46 -13.51 -3.24 -2.32
CA ASN A 46 -14.47 -2.83 -3.35
C ASN A 46 -13.90 -1.77 -4.30
N THR A 47 -12.59 -1.59 -4.29
CA THR A 47 -11.92 -0.55 -5.08
C THR A 47 -10.90 -1.16 -6.02
N TRP A 48 -10.24 -0.31 -6.78
CA TRP A 48 -9.20 -0.70 -7.72
C TRP A 48 -7.90 0.02 -7.41
N LEU A 49 -6.80 -0.69 -7.59
CA LEU A 49 -5.46 -0.13 -7.56
C LEU A 49 -4.83 -0.40 -8.93
N THR A 50 -4.44 0.66 -9.62
CA THR A 50 -3.72 0.54 -10.89
C THR A 50 -2.22 0.72 -10.63
N VAL A 51 -1.42 -0.21 -11.14
CA VAL A 51 0.05 -0.13 -11.11
C VAL A 51 0.51 0.04 -12.54
N TYR A 52 1.30 1.09 -12.80
CA TYR A 52 1.74 1.38 -14.17
C TYR A 52 3.23 1.70 -14.22
N GLN A 53 3.84 1.47 -15.39
CA GLN A 53 5.26 1.69 -15.58
C GLN A 53 5.54 3.17 -15.84
N SER A 54 6.50 3.72 -15.10
CA SER A 54 6.93 5.12 -15.27
C SER A 54 8.35 5.30 -14.76
N ASP A 55 9.13 6.11 -15.48
CA ASP A 55 10.48 6.50 -15.06
C ASP A 55 10.47 7.41 -13.83
N PHE A 56 9.33 7.98 -13.47
CA PHE A 56 9.19 8.84 -12.30
C PHE A 56 8.78 8.09 -11.04
N ALA A 57 8.76 6.76 -11.08
CA ALA A 57 8.41 5.93 -9.93
C ALA A 57 9.32 6.20 -8.74
N GLY A 58 8.74 6.22 -7.53
CA GLY A 58 9.50 6.36 -6.30
C GLY A 58 10.02 7.77 -6.00
N THR A 59 9.62 8.76 -6.76
CA THR A 59 10.04 10.16 -6.53
C THR A 59 9.15 10.90 -5.52
N ASN A 60 7.95 10.38 -5.25
CA ASN A 60 7.05 10.97 -4.28
C ASN A 60 7.49 10.59 -2.86
N GLN A 61 7.53 11.59 -1.97
CA GLN A 61 7.91 11.39 -0.57
C GLN A 61 6.71 11.41 0.38
N ALA A 62 5.49 11.40 -0.15
CA ALA A 62 4.26 11.36 0.62
C ALA A 62 3.54 10.01 0.43
N ASN A 63 2.47 9.77 1.20
CA ASN A 63 1.69 8.55 1.08
C ASN A 63 1.11 8.41 -0.33
N ALA A 64 1.26 7.23 -0.92
CA ALA A 64 0.72 6.94 -2.23
C ALA A 64 -0.61 6.20 -2.13
N VAL A 65 -0.73 5.24 -1.21
CA VAL A 65 -1.93 4.43 -1.01
C VAL A 65 -2.16 4.23 0.47
N SER A 66 -3.41 4.20 0.88
CA SER A 66 -3.80 3.90 2.27
C SER A 66 -4.85 2.79 2.26
N TRP A 67 -4.69 1.82 3.17
CA TRP A 67 -5.71 0.80 3.43
C TRP A 67 -6.22 0.98 4.86
N ASP A 68 -7.54 1.03 5.01
CA ASP A 68 -8.17 0.99 6.32
C ASP A 68 -8.37 -0.48 6.69
N VAL A 69 -7.61 -0.93 7.67
CA VAL A 69 -7.58 -2.34 8.07
C VAL A 69 -8.23 -2.59 9.43
N GLY A 70 -8.69 -1.53 10.08
CA GLY A 70 -9.42 -1.64 11.35
C GLY A 70 -8.64 -2.40 12.40
N VAL A 71 -9.30 -3.39 13.02
CA VAL A 71 -8.72 -4.20 14.11
C VAL A 71 -7.75 -5.27 13.61
N GLU A 72 -7.61 -5.44 12.30
CA GLU A 72 -6.72 -6.45 11.72
C GLU A 72 -5.27 -5.97 11.57
N LEU A 73 -4.97 -4.74 11.98
CA LEU A 73 -3.65 -4.13 11.76
C LEU A 73 -2.50 -4.99 12.29
N ASP A 74 -2.60 -5.50 13.52
CA ASP A 74 -1.53 -6.30 14.12
C ASP A 74 -1.25 -7.57 13.30
N ASN A 75 -2.30 -8.25 12.88
CA ASN A 75 -2.16 -9.47 12.08
C ASN A 75 -1.58 -9.19 10.70
N ILE A 76 -1.99 -8.09 10.08
CA ILE A 76 -1.50 -7.70 8.75
C ILE A 76 -0.03 -7.31 8.84
N VAL A 77 0.36 -6.52 9.84
CA VAL A 77 1.77 -6.15 10.05
C VAL A 77 2.63 -7.40 10.24
N ALA A 78 2.19 -8.32 11.09
CA ALA A 78 2.92 -9.57 11.32
C ALA A 78 3.04 -10.40 10.04
N GLY A 79 1.96 -10.50 9.27
CA GLY A 79 1.96 -11.25 8.01
C GLY A 79 2.88 -10.65 6.97
N LEU A 80 2.89 -9.34 6.84
CA LEU A 80 3.77 -8.65 5.90
C LEU A 80 5.24 -8.79 6.31
N LYS A 81 5.55 -8.68 7.61
CA LYS A 81 6.91 -8.91 8.10
C LYS A 81 7.39 -10.32 7.80
N ALA A 82 6.52 -11.31 7.94
CA ALA A 82 6.84 -12.70 7.62
C ALA A 82 7.18 -12.88 6.13
N LYS A 83 6.68 -12.00 5.28
CA LYS A 83 6.99 -11.99 3.84
C LYS A 83 8.13 -11.06 3.46
N GLY A 84 8.88 -10.54 4.45
CA GLY A 84 10.07 -9.75 4.22
C GLY A 84 9.86 -8.24 4.14
N VAL A 85 8.68 -7.74 4.45
CA VAL A 85 8.43 -6.30 4.47
C VAL A 85 9.08 -5.67 5.70
N THR A 86 9.77 -4.55 5.49
CA THR A 86 10.34 -3.71 6.55
C THR A 86 9.47 -2.48 6.73
N PHE A 87 9.05 -2.22 7.97
CA PHE A 87 8.20 -1.07 8.27
C PHE A 87 9.04 0.16 8.57
N GLU A 88 8.55 1.33 8.14
CA GLU A 88 9.20 2.60 8.36
C GLU A 88 8.82 3.15 9.74
N HIS A 89 9.76 3.86 10.38
CA HIS A 89 9.53 4.46 11.69
C HIS A 89 9.73 5.97 11.60
N TYR A 90 8.80 6.72 12.20
CA TYR A 90 8.86 8.18 12.24
C TYR A 90 8.94 8.65 13.68
N ASP A 91 9.97 9.43 14.00
CA ASP A 91 10.31 9.77 15.39
C ASP A 91 9.37 10.79 16.03
N ASP A 92 8.54 11.48 15.23
CA ASP A 92 7.61 12.49 15.72
C ASP A 92 6.31 11.90 16.29
N MET A 93 6.16 10.58 16.27
CA MET A 93 4.99 9.88 16.78
C MET A 93 5.40 8.76 17.73
N GLY A 94 4.53 8.47 18.73
CA GLY A 94 4.69 7.32 19.59
C GLY A 94 4.64 6.02 18.77
N ARG A 95 5.23 4.96 19.30
CA ARG A 95 5.35 3.70 18.56
C ARG A 95 5.33 2.50 19.50
N GLU A 96 4.56 1.49 19.11
CA GLU A 96 4.56 0.16 19.73
C GLU A 96 5.04 -0.85 18.69
N GLY A 97 6.32 -1.25 18.74
CA GLY A 97 6.92 -2.06 17.68
C GLY A 97 6.95 -1.27 16.38
N ASP A 98 6.33 -1.80 15.31
CA ASP A 98 6.25 -1.13 14.02
C ASP A 98 4.99 -0.26 13.86
N ILE A 99 4.12 -0.24 14.87
CA ILE A 99 2.85 0.46 14.80
C ILE A 99 2.97 1.79 15.56
N HIS A 100 2.72 2.88 14.84
CA HIS A 100 2.69 4.21 15.43
C HIS A 100 1.32 4.45 16.08
N VAL A 101 1.31 5.17 17.19
CA VAL A 101 0.09 5.49 17.92
C VAL A 101 -0.11 6.99 17.92
N CYS A 102 -1.26 7.44 17.43
CA CYS A 102 -1.63 8.85 17.39
C CYS A 102 -3.08 8.98 17.88
N GLY A 103 -3.26 9.29 19.16
CA GLY A 103 -4.58 9.28 19.78
C GLY A 103 -5.20 7.90 19.75
N THR A 104 -6.37 7.78 19.11
CA THR A 104 -7.05 6.49 18.94
C THR A 104 -6.64 5.78 17.64
N MET A 105 -5.84 6.43 16.79
CA MET A 105 -5.40 5.88 15.52
C MET A 105 -4.11 5.09 15.71
N ARG A 106 -4.04 3.95 15.00
CA ARG A 106 -2.84 3.12 14.95
C ARG A 106 -2.43 3.03 13.48
N LEU A 107 -1.18 3.35 13.21
CA LEU A 107 -0.70 3.61 11.85
C LEU A 107 0.58 2.82 11.59
N ALA A 108 0.73 2.31 10.37
CA ALA A 108 1.96 1.67 9.93
C ALA A 108 2.28 2.09 8.50
N TRP A 109 3.57 2.19 8.20
CA TRP A 109 4.06 2.57 6.86
C TRP A 109 5.13 1.61 6.40
N PHE A 110 5.10 1.30 5.11
CA PHE A 110 6.14 0.52 4.46
C PHE A 110 6.26 0.99 3.02
N LYS A 111 7.30 0.52 2.32
CA LYS A 111 7.54 0.92 0.94
C LYS A 111 7.41 -0.26 0.01
N ASP A 112 6.94 0.01 -1.21
CA ASP A 112 7.02 -0.96 -2.28
C ASP A 112 8.46 -1.00 -2.83
N PRO A 113 8.79 -1.90 -3.78
CA PRO A 113 10.16 -2.01 -4.29
C PRO A 113 10.72 -0.75 -4.95
N ASP A 114 9.86 0.16 -5.40
CA ASP A 114 10.27 1.44 -6.00
C ASP A 114 10.38 2.58 -4.99
N GLY A 115 10.02 2.34 -3.73
CA GLY A 115 10.04 3.37 -2.69
C GLY A 115 8.73 4.13 -2.55
N ASN A 116 7.65 3.70 -3.21
CA ASN A 116 6.33 4.28 -2.98
C ASN A 116 5.90 3.99 -1.55
N ILE A 117 5.40 5.01 -0.86
CA ILE A 117 5.04 4.92 0.55
C ILE A 117 3.60 4.41 0.67
N LEU A 118 3.46 3.25 1.29
CA LEU A 118 2.18 2.57 1.49
C LEU A 118 1.81 2.64 2.97
N HIS A 119 0.51 2.84 3.25
CA HIS A 119 0.05 3.21 4.58
C HIS A 119 -1.11 2.31 5.03
N LEU A 120 -1.04 1.84 6.26
CA LEU A 120 -2.11 1.07 6.90
C LEU A 120 -2.67 1.87 8.05
N VAL A 121 -3.99 1.96 8.12
CA VAL A 121 -4.71 2.66 9.18
C VAL A 121 -5.55 1.64 9.94
N GLY A 122 -5.34 1.55 11.24
CA GLY A 122 -6.06 0.63 12.09
C GLY A 122 -6.70 1.33 13.29
N SER A 123 -7.39 0.54 14.08
CA SER A 123 -8.05 1.00 15.30
C SER A 123 -7.83 0.00 16.42
N THR A 124 -8.01 0.47 17.65
CA THR A 124 -8.02 -0.41 18.82
C THR A 124 -9.40 -1.03 18.96
N GLY A 125 -9.47 -2.30 18.68
CA GLY A 125 -10.58 -3.18 18.88
C GLY A 125 -11.99 -2.68 18.85
#